data_537846f1c44621db37a0e5972d908553
#
_entry.id   537846f1c44621db37a0e5972d908553
#
_cell.length_a   1.000
_cell.length_b   1.000
_cell.length_c   1.000
_cell.angle_alpha   90.00
_cell.angle_beta   90.00
_cell.angle_gamma   90.00
#
_symmetry.space_group_name_H-M   'P 1'
#
loop_
_entity.id
_entity.type
_entity.pdbx_description
1 polymer ?
#
loop_
_entity_poly.entity_id
_entity_poly.type
_entity_poly.pdbx_seq_one_letter_code
_entity_poly.pdbx_strand_id
1 'polypeptide(L)'
;LPASSAASDVYKRQLLHFLTSSVNKKDMDAQLLNLWRCAYALTKRGARYDYPEKYWLGGTPLNETFVSLHQIIPQFKKRNNVQKVQCVVLTDGEASGIPVVTEFKNHDGEVRRGTSNVGYNSFLRNRKTGHVYNLSGHYEYWKFAETMLRDLKESFPDVNFIGIRITDRREFGSFLRMFHATEDEIKKARKNASFSIKNSGYDSYFAILDSSLAVD
;
A
#
# COMPACT_ATOMS: atom_id res chain seq x y z
N LEU A 1 11.03 -5.23 -32.23
CA LEU A 1 11.03 -6.45 -31.43
C LEU A 1 9.81 -6.43 -30.52
N PRO A 2 8.98 -7.47 -30.47
CA PRO A 2 7.87 -7.50 -29.53
C PRO A 2 8.42 -7.41 -28.11
N ALA A 3 7.88 -6.49 -27.29
CA ALA A 3 8.19 -6.40 -25.88
C ALA A 3 7.89 -7.77 -25.27
N SER A 4 8.87 -8.39 -24.63
CA SER A 4 8.70 -9.69 -23.98
C SER A 4 7.60 -9.60 -22.92
N SER A 5 6.80 -10.64 -22.78
CA SER A 5 5.68 -10.73 -21.83
C SER A 5 6.05 -10.33 -20.38
N ALA A 6 7.29 -10.57 -19.96
CA ALA A 6 7.80 -10.19 -18.65
C ALA A 6 7.88 -8.66 -18.43
N ALA A 7 8.18 -7.86 -19.47
CA ALA A 7 8.16 -6.40 -19.35
C ALA A 7 6.72 -5.87 -19.23
N SER A 8 5.74 -6.55 -19.85
CA SER A 8 4.33 -6.16 -19.75
C SER A 8 3.76 -6.42 -18.36
N ASP A 9 4.24 -7.42 -17.64
CA ASP A 9 3.71 -7.79 -16.32
C ASP A 9 4.13 -6.81 -15.22
N VAL A 10 5.31 -6.22 -15.31
CA VAL A 10 5.78 -5.17 -14.39
C VAL A 10 4.98 -3.87 -14.54
N TYR A 11 4.50 -3.56 -15.75
CA TYR A 11 3.70 -2.37 -16.03
C TYR A 11 2.19 -2.55 -15.82
N LYS A 12 1.72 -3.75 -15.45
CA LYS A 12 0.29 -4.03 -15.24
C LYS A 12 -0.27 -3.51 -13.91
N ARG A 13 0.58 -3.11 -12.96
CA ARG A 13 0.11 -2.53 -11.70
C ARG A 13 -0.29 -1.08 -11.92
N GLN A 14 -1.57 -0.80 -11.74
CA GLN A 14 -2.15 0.53 -11.89
C GLN A 14 -2.83 0.94 -10.59
N LEU A 15 -2.67 2.20 -10.20
CA LEU A 15 -3.53 2.81 -9.20
C LEU A 15 -4.85 3.19 -9.87
N LEU A 16 -5.93 2.59 -9.39
CA LEU A 16 -7.27 2.84 -9.91
C LEU A 16 -7.91 3.96 -9.11
N HIS A 17 -8.42 4.95 -9.82
CA HIS A 17 -9.13 6.08 -9.23
C HIS A 17 -10.62 5.73 -9.14
N PHE A 18 -11.09 5.28 -7.98
CA PHE A 18 -12.48 4.85 -7.78
C PHE A 18 -13.43 5.98 -7.44
N LEU A 19 -12.95 7.00 -6.72
CA LEU A 19 -13.80 8.03 -6.13
C LEU A 19 -13.11 9.40 -6.14
N THR A 20 -13.85 10.43 -6.51
CA THR A 20 -13.41 11.83 -6.37
C THR A 20 -14.58 12.72 -5.97
N SER A 21 -14.31 13.63 -5.04
CA SER A 21 -15.30 14.66 -4.64
C SER A 21 -15.39 15.82 -5.65
N SER A 22 -14.51 15.87 -6.65
CA SER A 22 -14.47 16.93 -7.68
C SER A 22 -15.43 16.68 -8.83
N VAL A 23 -16.61 16.10 -8.55
CA VAL A 23 -17.65 15.79 -9.54
C VAL A 23 -19.01 16.24 -9.02
N ASN A 24 -20.01 16.32 -9.92
CA ASN A 24 -21.38 16.60 -9.52
C ASN A 24 -22.00 15.39 -8.77
N LYS A 25 -23.17 15.60 -8.14
CA LYS A 25 -23.85 14.58 -7.32
C LYS A 25 -24.15 13.31 -8.11
N LYS A 26 -24.63 13.42 -9.35
CA LYS A 26 -24.98 12.26 -10.20
C LYS A 26 -23.76 11.37 -10.45
N ASP A 27 -22.62 11.97 -10.76
CA ASP A 27 -21.37 11.23 -11.00
C ASP A 27 -20.82 10.65 -9.70
N MET A 28 -20.98 11.34 -8.58
CA MET A 28 -20.62 10.79 -7.25
C MET A 28 -21.45 9.56 -6.93
N ASP A 29 -22.77 9.62 -7.10
CA ASP A 29 -23.67 8.48 -6.86
C ASP A 29 -23.30 7.28 -7.78
N ALA A 30 -22.94 7.55 -9.03
CA ALA A 30 -22.47 6.52 -9.97
C ALA A 30 -21.13 5.90 -9.52
N GLN A 31 -20.18 6.69 -9.05
CA GLN A 31 -18.89 6.20 -8.53
C GLN A 31 -19.10 5.34 -7.28
N LEU A 32 -19.93 5.78 -6.34
CA LEU A 32 -20.26 5.02 -5.13
C LEU A 32 -20.93 3.70 -5.47
N LEU A 33 -21.90 3.70 -6.40
CA LEU A 33 -22.55 2.49 -6.87
C LEU A 33 -21.56 1.51 -7.52
N ASN A 34 -20.63 2.01 -8.32
CA ASN A 34 -19.61 1.17 -8.95
C ASN A 34 -18.63 0.58 -7.92
N LEU A 35 -18.21 1.37 -6.93
CA LEU A 35 -17.38 0.89 -5.83
C LEU A 35 -18.11 -0.21 -5.04
N TRP A 36 -19.39 -0.01 -4.73
CA TRP A 36 -20.21 -1.02 -4.06
C TRP A 36 -20.33 -2.30 -4.89
N ARG A 37 -20.55 -2.20 -6.21
CA ARG A 37 -20.61 -3.36 -7.11
C ARG A 37 -19.31 -4.15 -7.12
N CYS A 38 -18.14 -3.45 -7.16
CA CYS A 38 -16.84 -4.08 -7.07
C CYS A 38 -16.68 -4.82 -5.74
N ALA A 39 -16.98 -4.17 -4.62
CA ALA A 39 -16.91 -4.78 -3.30
C ALA A 39 -17.84 -6.01 -3.19
N TYR A 40 -19.08 -5.90 -3.66
CA TYR A 40 -20.04 -7.01 -3.68
C TYR A 40 -19.54 -8.21 -4.50
N ALA A 41 -18.97 -7.96 -5.69
CA ALA A 41 -18.44 -9.02 -6.55
C ALA A 41 -17.26 -9.75 -5.89
N LEU A 42 -16.41 -9.03 -5.14
CA LEU A 42 -15.24 -9.59 -4.48
C LEU A 42 -15.57 -10.33 -3.17
N THR A 43 -16.67 -9.96 -2.49
CA THR A 43 -17.04 -10.57 -1.19
C THR A 43 -17.89 -11.84 -1.34
N LYS A 44 -18.54 -12.05 -2.48
CA LYS A 44 -19.47 -13.19 -2.65
C LYS A 44 -18.70 -14.48 -2.91
N ARG A 45 -18.50 -15.27 -1.86
CA ARG A 45 -17.87 -16.60 -1.94
C ARG A 45 -18.64 -17.52 -2.88
N GLY A 46 -17.95 -18.09 -3.87
CA GLY A 46 -18.51 -19.08 -4.80
C GLY A 46 -19.21 -18.53 -6.04
N ALA A 47 -19.43 -17.25 -6.17
CA ALA A 47 -19.88 -16.68 -7.42
C ALA A 47 -18.66 -16.41 -8.32
N ARG A 48 -18.61 -17.06 -9.48
CA ARG A 48 -17.65 -16.75 -10.53
C ARG A 48 -18.18 -15.55 -11.30
N TYR A 49 -17.67 -14.36 -10.95
CA TYR A 49 -17.89 -13.18 -11.76
C TYR A 49 -16.68 -12.98 -12.65
N ASP A 50 -16.91 -12.81 -13.94
CA ASP A 50 -15.92 -12.31 -14.85
C ASP A 50 -15.72 -10.82 -14.56
N TYR A 51 -14.64 -10.48 -13.87
CA TYR A 51 -14.23 -9.11 -13.67
C TYR A 51 -12.86 -8.88 -14.33
N PRO A 52 -12.58 -7.64 -14.75
CA PRO A 52 -11.32 -7.34 -15.43
C PRO A 52 -10.11 -7.76 -14.60
N GLU A 53 -9.10 -8.33 -15.25
CA GLU A 53 -7.85 -8.82 -14.63
C GLU A 53 -7.19 -7.79 -13.70
N LYS A 54 -7.32 -6.49 -14.06
CA LYS A 54 -6.81 -5.39 -13.25
C LYS A 54 -7.45 -5.22 -11.86
N TYR A 55 -8.57 -5.88 -11.60
CA TYR A 55 -9.23 -5.93 -10.29
C TYR A 55 -8.90 -7.19 -9.50
N TRP A 56 -8.03 -8.04 -10.03
CA TRP A 56 -7.61 -9.22 -9.31
C TRP A 56 -6.92 -8.84 -8.00
N LEU A 57 -7.39 -9.45 -6.92
CA LEU A 57 -6.81 -9.32 -5.60
C LEU A 57 -5.66 -10.31 -5.47
N GLY A 58 -4.49 -9.81 -5.10
CA GLY A 58 -3.30 -10.63 -4.86
C GLY A 58 -2.12 -9.76 -4.47
N GLY A 59 -1.60 -9.97 -3.28
CA GLY A 59 -0.53 -9.17 -2.69
C GLY A 59 -0.97 -7.75 -2.31
N THR A 60 -0.11 -7.08 -1.54
CA THR A 60 -0.34 -5.71 -1.06
C THR A 60 0.75 -4.80 -1.63
N PRO A 61 0.52 -4.12 -2.78
CA PRO A 61 1.53 -3.29 -3.45
C PRO A 61 1.73 -1.94 -2.75
N LEU A 62 1.91 -1.97 -1.43
CA LEU A 62 2.01 -0.77 -0.60
C LEU A 62 3.28 0.03 -0.91
N ASN A 63 4.38 -0.68 -1.16
CA ASN A 63 5.67 -0.07 -1.49
C ASN A 63 5.59 0.71 -2.81
N GLU A 64 5.00 0.12 -3.85
CA GLU A 64 4.81 0.76 -5.15
C GLU A 64 3.82 1.93 -5.05
N THR A 65 2.84 1.83 -4.16
CA THR A 65 1.91 2.92 -3.85
C THR A 65 2.68 4.11 -3.29
N PHE A 66 3.55 3.92 -2.31
CA PHE A 66 4.37 5.00 -1.75
C PHE A 66 5.28 5.66 -2.78
N VAL A 67 5.90 4.88 -3.66
CA VAL A 67 6.67 5.46 -4.79
C VAL A 67 5.77 6.33 -5.67
N SER A 68 4.55 5.87 -5.97
CA SER A 68 3.60 6.61 -6.81
C SER A 68 3.13 7.92 -6.16
N LEU A 69 3.04 7.98 -4.84
CA LEU A 69 2.64 9.17 -4.10
C LEU A 69 3.58 10.36 -4.32
N HIS A 70 4.86 10.14 -4.66
CA HIS A 70 5.78 11.22 -5.05
C HIS A 70 5.31 12.01 -6.29
N GLN A 71 4.49 11.39 -7.13
CA GLN A 71 3.89 12.05 -8.31
C GLN A 71 2.46 12.53 -8.00
N ILE A 72 1.70 11.74 -7.25
CA ILE A 72 0.28 12.00 -6.99
C ILE A 72 0.10 13.21 -6.07
N ILE A 73 0.85 13.29 -4.97
CA ILE A 73 0.71 14.37 -3.98
C ILE A 73 0.90 15.76 -4.59
N PRO A 74 1.98 16.04 -5.34
CA PRO A 74 2.15 17.35 -5.97
C PRO A 74 1.04 17.69 -6.96
N GLN A 75 0.59 16.71 -7.76
CA GLN A 75 -0.50 16.91 -8.71
C GLN A 75 -1.82 17.19 -8.01
N PHE A 76 -2.12 16.45 -6.94
CA PHE A 76 -3.30 16.64 -6.11
C PHE A 76 -3.32 18.02 -5.47
N LYS A 77 -2.22 18.44 -4.87
CA LYS A 77 -2.09 19.78 -4.26
C LYS A 77 -2.30 20.90 -5.29
N LYS A 78 -1.64 20.78 -6.44
CA LYS A 78 -1.76 21.76 -7.52
C LYS A 78 -3.19 21.83 -8.07
N ARG A 79 -3.81 20.67 -8.34
CA ARG A 79 -5.15 20.61 -8.93
C ARG A 79 -6.22 21.16 -8.01
N ASN A 80 -6.11 20.92 -6.70
CA ASN A 80 -7.12 21.28 -5.72
C ASN A 80 -6.77 22.57 -4.95
N ASN A 81 -5.63 23.20 -5.23
CA ASN A 81 -5.13 24.40 -4.57
C ASN A 81 -5.15 24.29 -3.04
N VAL A 82 -4.69 23.14 -2.51
CA VAL A 82 -4.66 22.85 -1.07
C VAL A 82 -3.25 22.94 -0.51
N GLN A 83 -3.12 23.49 0.69
CA GLN A 83 -1.82 23.64 1.38
C GLN A 83 -1.51 22.44 2.26
N LYS A 84 -2.51 21.88 2.94
CA LYS A 84 -2.36 20.71 3.82
C LYS A 84 -3.10 19.52 3.24
N VAL A 85 -2.48 18.35 3.30
CA VAL A 85 -3.03 17.10 2.80
C VAL A 85 -2.97 16.06 3.90
N GLN A 86 -4.03 15.28 4.03
CA GLN A 86 -4.02 14.04 4.80
C GLN A 86 -4.05 12.87 3.82
N CYS A 87 -3.04 12.01 3.89
CA CYS A 87 -2.96 10.80 3.11
C CYS A 87 -3.33 9.61 4.01
N VAL A 88 -4.50 9.05 3.81
CA VAL A 88 -4.96 7.88 4.56
C VAL A 88 -4.68 6.63 3.73
N VAL A 89 -3.92 5.71 4.31
CA VAL A 89 -3.58 4.41 3.74
C VAL A 89 -4.37 3.34 4.47
N LEU A 90 -5.34 2.74 3.78
CA LEU A 90 -6.15 1.66 4.30
C LEU A 90 -5.66 0.33 3.71
N THR A 91 -5.33 -0.65 4.54
CA THR A 91 -4.82 -1.96 4.12
C THR A 91 -5.33 -3.07 5.04
N ASP A 92 -5.42 -4.27 4.50
CA ASP A 92 -5.71 -5.52 5.23
C ASP A 92 -4.46 -6.40 5.38
N GLY A 93 -3.33 -5.98 4.80
CA GLY A 93 -2.12 -6.79 4.75
C GLY A 93 -0.81 -6.01 4.95
N GLU A 94 0.27 -6.77 4.99
CA GLU A 94 1.63 -6.22 4.98
C GLU A 94 2.09 -5.94 3.55
N ALA A 95 3.06 -5.04 3.42
CA ALA A 95 3.65 -4.71 2.12
C ALA A 95 4.27 -5.95 1.46
N SER A 96 3.98 -6.14 0.19
CA SER A 96 4.66 -7.13 -0.65
C SER A 96 6.07 -6.65 -1.02
N GLY A 97 6.93 -7.58 -1.47
CA GLY A 97 8.24 -7.23 -2.02
C GLY A 97 8.11 -6.33 -3.25
N ILE A 98 9.13 -5.52 -3.51
CA ILE A 98 9.17 -4.64 -4.68
C ILE A 98 9.77 -5.44 -5.84
N PRO A 99 9.01 -5.69 -6.91
CA PRO A 99 9.55 -6.35 -8.08
C PRO A 99 10.45 -5.39 -8.88
N VAL A 100 11.60 -5.89 -9.28
CA VAL A 100 12.53 -5.21 -10.16
C VAL A 100 12.86 -6.08 -11.36
N VAL A 101 13.03 -5.46 -12.52
CA VAL A 101 13.52 -6.16 -13.70
C VAL A 101 15.03 -6.21 -13.64
N THR A 102 15.57 -7.41 -13.70
CA THR A 102 17.02 -7.67 -13.74
C THR A 102 17.40 -8.28 -15.07
N GLU A 103 18.54 -7.89 -15.61
CA GLU A 103 19.14 -8.54 -16.76
C GLU A 103 20.18 -9.54 -16.26
N PHE A 104 20.13 -10.77 -16.76
CA PHE A 104 21.10 -11.81 -16.45
C PHE A 104 21.47 -12.57 -17.71
N LYS A 105 22.66 -13.13 -17.74
CA LYS A 105 23.08 -14.02 -18.81
C LYS A 105 22.66 -15.45 -18.49
N ASN A 106 22.00 -16.12 -19.43
CA ASN A 106 21.70 -17.54 -19.32
C ASN A 106 22.99 -18.37 -19.54
N HIS A 107 22.87 -19.71 -19.46
CA HIS A 107 23.97 -20.63 -19.64
C HIS A 107 24.65 -20.51 -21.01
N ASP A 108 23.90 -20.06 -22.04
CA ASP A 108 24.34 -19.88 -23.42
C ASP A 108 24.95 -18.50 -23.68
N GLY A 109 25.06 -17.66 -22.62
CA GLY A 109 25.60 -16.31 -22.71
C GLY A 109 24.63 -15.26 -23.24
N GLU A 110 23.37 -15.62 -23.53
CA GLU A 110 22.33 -14.67 -23.99
C GLU A 110 21.84 -13.83 -22.82
N VAL A 111 21.68 -12.53 -23.07
CA VAL A 111 21.07 -11.61 -22.09
C VAL A 111 19.57 -11.84 -22.05
N ARG A 112 19.06 -12.24 -20.90
CA ARG A 112 17.62 -12.39 -20.64
C ARG A 112 17.18 -11.42 -19.53
N ARG A 113 15.92 -11.05 -19.58
CA ARG A 113 15.28 -10.25 -18.52
C ARG A 113 14.42 -11.14 -17.65
N GLY A 114 14.56 -10.99 -16.35
CA GLY A 114 13.74 -11.66 -15.35
C GLY A 114 13.25 -10.66 -14.32
N THR A 115 12.31 -11.11 -13.51
CA THR A 115 11.79 -10.31 -12.39
C THR A 115 12.33 -10.92 -11.10
N SER A 116 12.94 -10.07 -10.25
CA SER A 116 13.32 -10.40 -8.88
C SER A 116 12.77 -9.34 -7.92
N ASN A 117 12.73 -9.65 -6.63
CA ASN A 117 12.41 -8.63 -5.63
C ASN A 117 13.68 -7.84 -5.25
N VAL A 118 13.49 -6.57 -4.84
CA VAL A 118 14.57 -5.80 -4.22
C VAL A 118 15.12 -6.59 -3.05
N GLY A 119 16.42 -6.89 -3.08
CA GLY A 119 17.10 -7.66 -2.05
C GLY A 119 17.47 -6.81 -0.83
N TYR A 120 17.80 -7.51 0.26
CA TYR A 120 18.18 -6.89 1.53
C TYR A 120 19.54 -6.14 1.51
N ASN A 121 20.35 -6.32 0.46
CA ASN A 121 21.60 -5.58 0.22
C ASN A 121 21.41 -4.43 -0.78
N SER A 122 20.22 -3.88 -0.86
CA SER A 122 19.87 -2.82 -1.80
C SER A 122 19.89 -1.46 -1.13
N PHE A 123 20.00 -0.42 -1.97
CA PHE A 123 19.89 0.97 -1.57
C PHE A 123 18.72 1.61 -2.32
N LEU A 124 17.92 2.40 -1.62
CA LEU A 124 16.95 3.30 -2.23
C LEU A 124 17.55 4.69 -2.34
N ARG A 125 17.45 5.28 -3.52
CA ARG A 125 17.90 6.67 -3.74
C ARG A 125 16.74 7.52 -4.22
N ASN A 126 16.45 8.58 -3.47
CA ASN A 126 15.57 9.62 -3.95
C ASN A 126 16.30 10.46 -5.01
N ARG A 127 15.83 10.43 -6.25
CA ARG A 127 16.48 11.13 -7.36
C ARG A 127 16.38 12.65 -7.29
N LYS A 128 15.40 13.18 -6.55
CA LYS A 128 15.20 14.63 -6.40
C LYS A 128 16.11 15.22 -5.33
N THR A 129 16.16 14.56 -4.17
CA THR A 129 16.95 15.03 -3.02
C THR A 129 18.37 14.49 -3.00
N GLY A 130 18.63 13.39 -3.72
CA GLY A 130 19.90 12.67 -3.67
C GLY A 130 20.06 11.78 -2.43
N HIS A 131 19.11 11.82 -1.49
CA HIS A 131 19.17 11.02 -0.27
C HIS A 131 19.21 9.53 -0.59
N VAL A 132 20.04 8.78 0.15
CA VAL A 132 20.23 7.34 -0.01
C VAL A 132 19.88 6.63 1.29
N TYR A 133 18.96 5.68 1.20
CA TYR A 133 18.55 4.82 2.31
C TYR A 133 19.16 3.44 2.13
N ASN A 134 19.85 2.96 3.15
CA ASN A 134 20.42 1.62 3.17
C ASN A 134 19.31 0.63 3.61
N LEU A 135 19.03 -0.37 2.78
CA LEU A 135 18.09 -1.46 3.07
C LEU A 135 18.80 -2.72 3.58
N SER A 136 20.12 -2.68 3.80
CA SER A 136 20.88 -3.82 4.30
C SER A 136 20.37 -4.28 5.66
N GLY A 137 20.20 -5.59 5.81
CA GLY A 137 19.68 -6.20 7.04
C GLY A 137 18.15 -6.13 7.21
N HIS A 138 17.43 -5.56 6.27
CA HIS A 138 15.97 -5.56 6.27
C HIS A 138 15.45 -6.81 5.55
N TYR A 139 15.23 -7.89 6.30
CA TYR A 139 14.64 -9.13 5.77
C TYR A 139 13.13 -9.04 5.55
N GLU A 140 12.48 -8.04 6.15
CA GLU A 140 11.03 -7.89 6.17
C GLU A 140 10.59 -6.74 5.27
N TYR A 141 9.66 -7.01 4.37
CA TYR A 141 9.17 -6.03 3.39
C TYR A 141 8.46 -4.82 4.02
N TRP A 142 7.95 -4.94 5.24
CA TRP A 142 7.37 -3.82 5.97
C TRP A 142 8.41 -2.75 6.34
N LYS A 143 9.69 -3.11 6.52
CA LYS A 143 10.77 -2.14 6.72
C LYS A 143 11.08 -1.33 5.46
N PHE A 144 10.85 -1.89 4.29
CA PHE A 144 10.89 -1.11 3.04
C PHE A 144 9.78 -0.08 3.01
N ALA A 145 8.56 -0.47 3.38
CA ALA A 145 7.42 0.43 3.46
C ALA A 145 7.68 1.60 4.43
N GLU A 146 8.25 1.31 5.61
CA GLU A 146 8.65 2.33 6.58
C GLU A 146 9.71 3.29 6.00
N THR A 147 10.70 2.77 5.29
CA THR A 147 11.75 3.58 4.65
C THR A 147 11.17 4.49 3.57
N MET A 148 10.27 3.97 2.72
CA MET A 148 9.61 4.76 1.68
C MET A 148 8.68 5.82 2.27
N LEU A 149 7.99 5.49 3.35
CA LEU A 149 7.14 6.43 4.06
C LEU A 149 7.97 7.57 4.70
N ARG A 150 9.14 7.25 5.24
CA ARG A 150 10.09 8.25 5.75
C ARG A 150 10.54 9.20 4.63
N ASP A 151 10.90 8.68 3.46
CA ASP A 151 11.27 9.50 2.30
C ASP A 151 10.12 10.39 1.82
N LEU A 152 8.88 9.88 1.84
CA LEU A 152 7.69 10.70 1.56
C LEU A 152 7.49 11.83 2.57
N LYS A 153 7.64 11.56 3.85
CA LYS A 153 7.52 12.58 4.92
C LYS A 153 8.60 13.65 4.81
N GLU A 154 9.83 13.26 4.51
CA GLU A 154 10.92 14.21 4.25
C GLU A 154 10.66 15.04 2.98
N SER A 155 10.07 14.44 1.94
CA SER A 155 9.73 15.14 0.70
C SER A 155 8.50 16.04 0.80
N PHE A 156 7.57 15.73 1.72
CA PHE A 156 6.28 16.41 1.87
C PHE A 156 5.97 16.65 3.36
N PRO A 157 6.68 17.57 4.03
CA PRO A 157 6.51 17.80 5.47
C PRO A 157 5.15 18.40 5.86
N ASP A 158 4.39 18.89 4.90
CA ASP A 158 3.04 19.44 5.04
C ASP A 158 1.93 18.40 4.76
N VAL A 159 2.30 17.14 4.52
CA VAL A 159 1.38 16.00 4.36
C VAL A 159 1.41 15.13 5.60
N ASN A 160 0.22 14.86 6.14
CA ASN A 160 0.04 13.95 7.27
C ASN A 160 -0.31 12.54 6.74
N PHE A 161 0.46 11.54 7.11
CA PHE A 161 0.29 10.15 6.68
C PHE A 161 -0.34 9.33 7.80
N ILE A 162 -1.55 8.84 7.56
CA ILE A 162 -2.33 8.03 8.51
C ILE A 162 -2.47 6.63 7.93
N GLY A 163 -1.98 5.63 8.66
CA GLY A 163 -2.16 4.23 8.33
C GLY A 163 -3.33 3.62 9.11
N ILE A 164 -4.16 2.84 8.44
CA ILE A 164 -5.23 2.05 9.06
C ILE A 164 -5.13 0.62 8.53
N ARG A 165 -4.91 -0.33 9.43
CA ARG A 165 -4.92 -1.77 9.12
C ARG A 165 -6.20 -2.40 9.65
N ILE A 166 -6.95 -3.05 8.77
CA ILE A 166 -8.08 -3.88 9.15
C ILE A 166 -7.57 -5.30 9.37
N THR A 167 -7.91 -5.90 10.50
CA THR A 167 -7.42 -7.23 10.89
C THR A 167 -8.56 -8.11 11.41
N ASP A 168 -8.44 -9.41 11.24
CA ASP A 168 -9.25 -10.36 11.98
C ASP A 168 -8.76 -10.51 13.44
N ARG A 169 -9.48 -11.27 14.27
CA ARG A 169 -9.11 -11.49 15.69
C ARG A 169 -7.74 -12.12 15.87
N ARG A 170 -7.36 -13.04 15.01
CA ARG A 170 -6.09 -13.78 15.09
C ARG A 170 -4.92 -12.88 14.76
N GLU A 171 -5.04 -12.16 13.65
CA GLU A 171 -4.06 -11.19 13.21
C GLU A 171 -3.90 -10.04 14.20
N PHE A 172 -5.02 -9.53 14.74
CA PHE A 172 -5.00 -8.48 15.75
C PHE A 172 -4.16 -8.86 16.98
N GLY A 173 -4.31 -10.10 17.46
CA GLY A 173 -3.49 -10.60 18.56
C GLY A 173 -2.01 -10.73 18.21
N SER A 174 -1.68 -11.12 16.99
CA SER A 174 -0.30 -11.20 16.51
C SER A 174 0.31 -9.81 16.33
N PHE A 175 -0.48 -8.89 15.83
CA PHE A 175 -0.11 -7.50 15.65
C PHE A 175 0.21 -6.80 16.98
N LEU A 176 -0.61 -6.98 18.01
CA LEU A 176 -0.33 -6.47 19.36
C LEU A 176 1.01 -6.97 19.90
N ARG A 177 1.33 -8.24 19.72
CA ARG A 177 2.62 -8.82 20.12
C ARG A 177 3.79 -8.26 19.33
N MET A 178 3.64 -8.10 18.02
CA MET A 178 4.66 -7.53 17.13
C MET A 178 5.08 -6.12 17.56
N PHE A 179 4.12 -5.32 18.03
CA PHE A 179 4.36 -3.95 18.50
C PHE A 179 4.57 -3.86 20.01
N HIS A 180 4.89 -5.00 20.66
CA HIS A 180 5.24 -5.07 22.09
C HIS A 180 4.21 -4.39 23.01
N ALA A 181 2.92 -4.54 22.70
CA ALA A 181 1.85 -3.99 23.53
C ALA A 181 1.88 -4.61 24.94
N THR A 182 1.76 -3.77 25.95
CA THR A 182 1.66 -4.18 27.35
C THR A 182 0.33 -4.88 27.65
N GLU A 183 0.22 -5.62 28.74
CA GLU A 183 -1.03 -6.31 29.10
C GLU A 183 -2.23 -5.35 29.21
N ASP A 184 -2.02 -4.15 29.75
CA ASP A 184 -3.08 -3.16 29.89
C ASP A 184 -3.48 -2.56 28.52
N GLU A 185 -2.53 -2.35 27.62
CA GLU A 185 -2.80 -1.94 26.25
C GLU A 185 -3.57 -3.03 25.51
N ILE A 186 -3.21 -4.31 25.67
CA ILE A 186 -3.93 -5.45 25.10
C ILE A 186 -5.38 -5.51 25.60
N LYS A 187 -5.61 -5.32 26.90
CA LYS A 187 -6.98 -5.26 27.45
C LYS A 187 -7.79 -4.11 26.86
N LYS A 188 -7.20 -2.91 26.79
CA LYS A 188 -7.84 -1.73 26.18
C LYS A 188 -8.11 -1.93 24.69
N ALA A 189 -7.14 -2.46 23.95
CA ALA A 189 -7.28 -2.72 22.54
C ALA A 189 -8.42 -3.70 22.23
N ARG A 190 -8.53 -4.78 23.01
CA ARG A 190 -9.63 -5.76 22.87
C ARG A 190 -10.99 -5.16 23.20
N LYS A 191 -11.08 -4.30 24.21
CA LYS A 191 -12.31 -3.61 24.58
C LYS A 191 -12.76 -2.61 23.50
N ASN A 192 -11.82 -1.88 22.94
CA ASN A 192 -12.09 -0.83 21.93
C ASN A 192 -12.11 -1.37 20.51
N ALA A 193 -11.79 -2.67 20.30
CA ALA A 193 -11.61 -3.28 18.98
C ALA A 193 -10.62 -2.51 18.07
N SER A 194 -9.72 -1.75 18.67
CA SER A 194 -8.72 -0.94 17.97
C SER A 194 -7.46 -0.74 18.81
N PHE A 195 -6.33 -0.52 18.15
CA PHE A 195 -5.05 -0.24 18.76
C PHE A 195 -4.31 0.84 17.98
N SER A 196 -3.79 1.84 18.69
CA SER A 196 -2.94 2.88 18.10
C SER A 196 -1.48 2.50 18.29
N ILE A 197 -0.72 2.56 17.20
CA ILE A 197 0.68 2.16 17.15
C ILE A 197 1.54 3.40 17.08
N LYS A 198 2.56 3.43 17.90
CA LYS A 198 3.61 4.45 17.89
C LYS A 198 4.81 3.93 17.08
N ASN A 199 5.56 4.84 16.49
CA ASN A 199 6.83 4.53 15.79
C ASN A 199 6.70 3.56 14.60
N SER A 200 5.61 3.67 13.84
CA SER A 200 5.34 2.84 12.66
C SER A 200 5.75 3.49 11.34
N GLY A 201 6.45 4.61 11.38
CA GLY A 201 6.72 5.44 10.21
C GLY A 201 5.59 6.40 9.84
N TYR A 202 4.32 6.03 10.05
CA TYR A 202 3.17 6.94 9.90
C TYR A 202 3.15 8.02 11.00
N ASP A 203 2.44 9.11 10.75
CA ASP A 203 2.16 10.11 11.80
C ASP A 203 1.16 9.56 12.81
N SER A 204 0.23 8.74 12.34
CA SER A 204 -0.67 7.93 13.17
C SER A 204 -0.94 6.60 12.48
N TYR A 205 -0.85 5.50 13.22
CA TYR A 205 -1.15 4.17 12.69
C TYR A 205 -2.08 3.43 13.62
N PHE A 206 -3.14 2.86 13.05
CA PHE A 206 -4.19 2.17 13.79
C PHE A 206 -4.39 0.77 13.25
N ALA A 207 -4.57 -0.20 14.15
CA ALA A 207 -5.18 -1.49 13.82
C ALA A 207 -6.63 -1.48 14.28
N ILE A 208 -7.53 -1.97 13.44
CA ILE A 208 -8.98 -2.04 13.71
C ILE A 208 -9.46 -3.45 13.43
N LEU A 209 -10.24 -4.02 14.35
CA LEU A 209 -10.88 -5.31 14.13
C LEU A 209 -12.00 -5.19 13.08
N ASP A 210 -12.01 -6.12 12.11
CA ASP A 210 -13.01 -6.23 11.08
C ASP A 210 -14.44 -6.31 11.64
N SER A 211 -14.62 -7.06 12.73
CA SER A 211 -15.91 -7.21 13.41
C SER A 211 -16.48 -5.91 14.00
N SER A 212 -15.65 -4.89 14.20
CA SER A 212 -16.11 -3.57 14.67
C SER A 212 -16.65 -2.68 13.54
N LEU A 213 -16.40 -3.08 12.29
CA LEU A 213 -16.85 -2.38 11.08
C LEU A 213 -18.12 -3.01 10.49
N ALA A 214 -18.61 -4.11 11.07
CA ALA A 214 -19.88 -4.72 10.64
C ALA A 214 -21.02 -3.70 10.86
N VAL A 215 -21.75 -3.43 9.78
CA VAL A 215 -23.01 -2.66 9.82
C VAL A 215 -24.11 -3.68 9.93
N ASP A 216 -24.90 -3.60 10.99
CA ASP A 216 -26.10 -4.42 11.19
C ASP A 216 -27.18 -4.12 10.14
#